data_7ae6215755e3503b01db6b479040d09a
#
_entry.id   7ae6215755e3503b01db6b479040d09a
#
_cell.length_a   1.000
_cell.length_b   1.000
_cell.length_c   1.000
_cell.angle_alpha   90.00
_cell.angle_beta   90.00
_cell.angle_gamma   90.00
#
_symmetry.space_group_name_H-M   'P 1'
#
loop_
_entity.id
_entity.type
_entity.pdbx_description
1 polymer ?
#
loop_
_entity_poly.entity_id
_entity_poly.type
_entity_poly.pdbx_seq_one_letter_code
_entity_poly.pdbx_strand_id
1 'polypeptide(L)'
;MKALIPTGDPAEPVVLADVAEPTPRSNEALVKVEAFSVNRGETFKLENFTPGERPGKDVAGLMVQSAADGSGPSGIARVIGHPMSGGWAEYVAVPTNALAELPDSVSALQGATLPLAGLTALRLLRTAGPVLGRRVLLTGASGGVGHFVTELAAAAGAQVTAVTRDAERGGRLTELGAADIVHDVADARGPYDIVLESTGGQALPLALARLAKRGTLIWFGQASRTSVTLDFFDFFAGPESAVIRHFHYLDADTRLDDDLAALVRLTAENRLNPEIGRVSDWADTATTLNDLRERRIRGKAVLTLTATTPERP
;
A
#
# COMPACT_ATOMS: atom_id res chain seq x y z
N MET A 1 -18.45 -20.46 -1.35
CA MET A 1 -17.31 -19.97 -0.58
C MET A 1 -17.71 -18.81 0.31
N LYS A 2 -16.93 -18.52 1.35
CA LYS A 2 -17.10 -17.33 2.19
C LYS A 2 -16.36 -16.13 1.61
N ALA A 3 -16.93 -14.93 1.77
CA ALA A 3 -16.29 -13.66 1.44
C ALA A 3 -16.82 -12.54 2.35
N LEU A 4 -16.03 -11.48 2.48
CA LEU A 4 -16.47 -10.26 3.13
C LEU A 4 -17.22 -9.38 2.12
N ILE A 5 -18.43 -9.00 2.47
CA ILE A 5 -19.28 -8.14 1.65
C ILE A 5 -19.54 -6.81 2.37
N PRO A 6 -19.62 -5.67 1.66
CA PRO A 6 -19.97 -4.39 2.25
C PRO A 6 -21.41 -4.38 2.75
N THR A 7 -21.64 -3.76 3.91
CA THR A 7 -22.99 -3.61 4.49
C THR A 7 -23.60 -2.26 4.21
N GLY A 8 -22.77 -1.22 4.03
CA GLY A 8 -23.19 0.17 4.03
C GLY A 8 -23.32 0.78 5.43
N ASP A 9 -23.16 0.00 6.49
CA ASP A 9 -23.14 0.48 7.87
C ASP A 9 -21.69 0.88 8.25
N PRO A 10 -21.43 2.14 8.62
CA PRO A 10 -20.11 2.54 9.07
C PRO A 10 -19.61 1.83 10.33
N ALA A 11 -20.50 1.35 11.20
CA ALA A 11 -20.15 0.64 12.42
C ALA A 11 -19.70 -0.81 12.14
N GLU A 12 -20.35 -1.45 11.15
CA GLU A 12 -20.03 -2.80 10.68
C GLU A 12 -19.83 -2.80 9.16
N PRO A 13 -18.74 -2.23 8.65
CA PRO A 13 -18.58 -1.93 7.23
C PRO A 13 -18.56 -3.15 6.33
N VAL A 14 -18.28 -4.34 6.87
CA VAL A 14 -18.27 -5.62 6.14
C VAL A 14 -18.77 -6.75 7.03
N VAL A 15 -19.41 -7.76 6.41
CA VAL A 15 -19.81 -9.01 7.05
C VAL A 15 -19.38 -10.21 6.22
N LEU A 16 -19.18 -11.36 6.88
CA LEU A 16 -18.94 -12.63 6.19
C LEU A 16 -20.26 -13.17 5.61
N ALA A 17 -20.22 -13.51 4.34
CA ALA A 17 -21.37 -14.07 3.64
C ALA A 17 -20.97 -15.22 2.71
N ASP A 18 -21.95 -16.09 2.41
CA ASP A 18 -21.81 -17.10 1.36
C ASP A 18 -22.01 -16.47 -0.01
N VAL A 19 -21.04 -16.68 -0.89
CA VAL A 19 -21.06 -16.19 -2.27
C VAL A 19 -20.65 -17.31 -3.23
N ALA A 20 -21.01 -17.17 -4.51
CA ALA A 20 -20.50 -18.08 -5.55
C ALA A 20 -18.98 -18.00 -5.65
N GLU A 21 -18.34 -19.13 -5.93
CA GLU A 21 -16.92 -19.14 -6.24
C GLU A 21 -16.65 -18.38 -7.56
N PRO A 22 -15.49 -17.70 -7.66
CA PRO A 22 -15.17 -17.00 -8.89
C PRO A 22 -14.86 -18.01 -10.00
N THR A 23 -15.29 -17.69 -11.20
CA THR A 23 -14.89 -18.41 -12.42
C THR A 23 -13.80 -17.59 -13.10
N PRO A 24 -12.53 -18.05 -13.10
CA PRO A 24 -11.44 -17.32 -13.73
C PRO A 24 -11.66 -17.16 -15.24
N ARG A 25 -11.30 -15.99 -15.77
CA ARG A 25 -11.17 -15.79 -17.22
C ARG A 25 -9.95 -16.53 -17.74
N SER A 26 -9.79 -16.60 -19.06
CA SER A 26 -8.66 -17.33 -19.67
C SER A 26 -7.28 -16.85 -19.20
N ASN A 27 -7.14 -15.55 -18.91
CA ASN A 27 -5.91 -14.90 -18.43
C ASN A 27 -5.87 -14.70 -16.91
N GLU A 28 -6.71 -15.40 -16.16
CA GLU A 28 -6.76 -15.31 -14.70
C GLU A 28 -6.45 -16.66 -14.08
N ALA A 29 -5.72 -16.64 -12.98
CA ALA A 29 -5.48 -17.79 -12.12
C ALA A 29 -6.42 -17.75 -10.91
N LEU A 30 -6.80 -18.92 -10.38
CA LEU A 30 -7.56 -19.02 -9.14
C LEU A 30 -6.61 -19.16 -7.96
N VAL A 31 -6.71 -18.22 -7.02
CA VAL A 31 -5.90 -18.20 -5.80
C VAL A 31 -6.79 -18.53 -4.60
N LYS A 32 -6.41 -19.56 -3.84
CA LYS A 32 -6.91 -19.80 -2.48
C LYS A 32 -6.17 -18.87 -1.55
N VAL A 33 -6.90 -17.94 -0.95
CA VAL A 33 -6.32 -16.89 -0.10
C VAL A 33 -5.97 -17.46 1.27
N GLU A 34 -4.74 -17.20 1.73
CA GLU A 34 -4.27 -17.51 3.08
C GLU A 34 -4.25 -16.25 3.94
N ALA A 35 -3.87 -15.12 3.34
CA ALA A 35 -3.84 -13.82 3.98
C ALA A 35 -4.16 -12.70 2.99
N PHE A 36 -4.79 -11.66 3.48
CA PHE A 36 -4.98 -10.42 2.74
C PHE A 36 -4.64 -9.22 3.61
N SER A 37 -4.33 -8.07 3.01
CA SER A 37 -4.12 -6.85 3.77
C SER A 37 -5.17 -5.79 3.44
N VAL A 38 -5.39 -4.88 4.39
CA VAL A 38 -6.33 -3.77 4.23
C VAL A 38 -5.59 -2.46 3.97
N ASN A 39 -6.19 -1.60 3.16
CA ASN A 39 -5.64 -0.32 2.77
C ASN A 39 -6.58 0.83 3.11
N ARG A 40 -6.03 2.02 3.36
CA ARG A 40 -6.84 3.21 3.66
C ARG A 40 -7.82 3.56 2.55
N GLY A 41 -7.44 3.38 1.28
CA GLY A 41 -8.33 3.63 0.15
C GLY A 41 -9.58 2.74 0.14
N GLU A 42 -9.48 1.52 0.69
CA GLU A 42 -10.62 0.62 0.81
C GLU A 42 -11.61 1.11 1.86
N THR A 43 -11.14 1.76 2.95
CA THR A 43 -12.06 2.37 3.93
C THR A 43 -12.92 3.48 3.32
N PHE A 44 -12.37 4.23 2.35
CA PHE A 44 -13.11 5.29 1.64
C PHE A 44 -14.12 4.70 0.65
N LYS A 45 -13.74 3.62 -0.05
CA LYS A 45 -14.63 2.90 -0.96
C LYS A 45 -15.84 2.28 -0.22
N LEU A 46 -15.62 1.75 0.98
CA LEU A 46 -16.69 1.16 1.79
C LEU A 46 -17.73 2.18 2.26
N GLU A 47 -17.38 3.46 2.36
CA GLU A 47 -18.35 4.52 2.67
C GLU A 47 -19.31 4.82 1.51
N ASN A 48 -18.89 4.51 0.26
CA ASN A 48 -19.65 4.73 -0.97
C ASN A 48 -19.47 3.53 -1.89
N PHE A 49 -19.80 2.33 -1.40
CA PHE A 49 -19.61 1.10 -2.18
C PHE A 49 -20.68 0.95 -3.26
N THR A 50 -20.31 0.30 -4.35
CA THR A 50 -21.25 -0.11 -5.39
C THR A 50 -21.85 -1.47 -5.02
N PRO A 51 -23.19 -1.62 -5.02
CA PRO A 51 -23.83 -2.91 -4.78
C PRO A 51 -23.25 -4.00 -5.68
N GLY A 52 -22.86 -5.14 -5.07
CA GLY A 52 -22.24 -6.27 -5.76
C GLY A 52 -20.70 -6.17 -5.92
N GLU A 53 -20.09 -5.02 -5.67
CA GLU A 53 -18.62 -4.91 -5.63
C GLU A 53 -18.10 -5.46 -4.31
N ARG A 54 -17.10 -6.34 -4.37
CA ARG A 54 -16.44 -6.90 -3.20
C ARG A 54 -15.07 -6.25 -3.00
N PRO A 55 -14.69 -5.91 -1.76
CA PRO A 55 -13.39 -5.31 -1.46
C PRO A 55 -12.23 -6.32 -1.56
N GLY A 56 -11.01 -5.82 -1.48
CA GLY A 56 -9.79 -6.61 -1.40
C GLY A 56 -8.91 -6.50 -2.63
N LYS A 57 -7.76 -5.87 -2.45
CA LYS A 57 -6.76 -5.63 -3.49
C LYS A 57 -5.43 -6.32 -3.25
N ASP A 58 -5.21 -6.82 -2.05
CA ASP A 58 -3.93 -7.42 -1.64
C ASP A 58 -4.17 -8.82 -1.12
N VAL A 59 -3.61 -9.83 -1.78
CA VAL A 59 -3.73 -11.22 -1.35
C VAL A 59 -2.38 -11.93 -1.40
N ALA A 60 -2.21 -12.91 -0.52
CA ALA A 60 -1.20 -13.94 -0.61
C ALA A 60 -1.85 -15.31 -0.34
N GLY A 61 -1.41 -16.33 -1.04
CA GLY A 61 -1.98 -17.66 -0.88
C GLY A 61 -1.46 -18.65 -1.90
N LEU A 62 -2.24 -19.70 -2.13
CA LEU A 62 -1.89 -20.79 -3.03
C LEU A 62 -2.69 -20.66 -4.35
N MET A 63 -1.98 -20.55 -5.47
CA MET A 63 -2.61 -20.70 -6.78
C MET A 63 -3.02 -22.16 -6.96
N VAL A 64 -4.33 -22.39 -7.08
CA VAL A 64 -4.92 -23.74 -7.19
C VAL A 64 -5.34 -24.08 -8.61
N GLN A 65 -5.44 -23.09 -9.51
CA GLN A 65 -5.70 -23.24 -10.92
C GLN A 65 -4.93 -22.18 -11.70
N SER A 66 -4.11 -22.62 -12.65
CA SER A 66 -3.39 -21.73 -13.59
C SER A 66 -4.34 -21.11 -14.60
N ALA A 67 -3.92 -20.02 -15.23
CA ALA A 67 -4.65 -19.39 -16.33
C ALA A 67 -4.75 -20.34 -17.55
N ALA A 68 -5.92 -20.37 -18.15
CA ALA A 68 -6.21 -21.29 -19.25
C ALA A 68 -5.47 -20.92 -20.55
N ASP A 69 -5.03 -19.66 -20.69
CA ASP A 69 -4.24 -19.19 -21.84
C ASP A 69 -2.73 -19.49 -21.71
N GLY A 70 -2.31 -20.12 -20.61
CA GLY A 70 -0.92 -20.44 -20.33
C GLY A 70 -0.05 -19.28 -19.86
N SER A 71 -0.64 -18.11 -19.59
CA SER A 71 0.09 -16.96 -19.06
C SER A 71 0.35 -17.09 -17.54
N GLY A 72 1.39 -16.40 -17.05
CA GLY A 72 1.74 -16.34 -15.63
C GLY A 72 2.34 -17.64 -15.07
N PRO A 73 2.31 -17.82 -13.73
CA PRO A 73 2.80 -19.01 -13.06
C PRO A 73 2.02 -20.26 -13.48
N SER A 74 2.69 -21.41 -13.48
CA SER A 74 2.08 -22.71 -13.86
C SER A 74 2.06 -23.68 -12.69
N GLY A 75 1.07 -24.58 -12.67
CA GLY A 75 0.91 -25.58 -11.62
C GLY A 75 0.39 -24.98 -10.30
N ILE A 76 0.67 -25.65 -9.19
CA ILE A 76 0.34 -25.19 -7.84
C ILE A 76 1.54 -24.40 -7.32
N ALA A 77 1.36 -23.13 -7.00
CA ALA A 77 2.44 -22.26 -6.53
C ALA A 77 1.93 -21.31 -5.45
N ARG A 78 2.79 -20.99 -4.49
CA ARG A 78 2.53 -19.87 -3.58
C ARG A 78 2.68 -18.56 -4.36
N VAL A 79 1.74 -17.64 -4.17
CA VAL A 79 1.72 -16.38 -4.93
C VAL A 79 1.28 -15.21 -4.06
N ILE A 80 1.67 -14.01 -4.47
CA ILE A 80 0.99 -12.77 -4.13
C ILE A 80 0.19 -12.29 -5.33
N GLY A 81 -0.91 -11.61 -5.05
CA GLY A 81 -1.78 -11.08 -6.09
C GLY A 81 -2.32 -9.70 -5.78
N HIS A 82 -2.54 -8.93 -6.86
CA HIS A 82 -3.19 -7.63 -6.80
C HIS A 82 -4.50 -7.64 -7.60
N PRO A 83 -5.54 -8.37 -7.15
CA PRO A 83 -6.86 -8.26 -7.76
C PRO A 83 -7.38 -6.83 -7.59
N MET A 84 -8.11 -6.32 -8.57
CA MET A 84 -8.69 -4.98 -8.46
C MET A 84 -9.83 -4.92 -7.44
N SER A 85 -10.42 -6.09 -7.13
CA SER A 85 -11.51 -6.30 -6.16
C SER A 85 -11.63 -7.78 -5.79
N GLY A 86 -12.41 -8.07 -4.75
CA GLY A 86 -12.81 -9.45 -4.40
C GLY A 86 -11.78 -10.27 -3.62
N GLY A 87 -10.64 -9.67 -3.24
CA GLY A 87 -9.56 -10.39 -2.54
C GLY A 87 -9.85 -10.73 -1.08
N TRP A 88 -10.89 -10.15 -0.46
CA TRP A 88 -11.28 -10.52 0.90
C TRP A 88 -12.27 -11.70 0.88
N ALA A 89 -11.80 -12.84 0.42
CA ALA A 89 -12.58 -14.06 0.21
C ALA A 89 -11.67 -15.28 0.29
N GLU A 90 -12.27 -16.48 0.42
CA GLU A 90 -11.52 -17.75 0.42
C GLU A 90 -10.81 -18.00 -0.93
N TYR A 91 -11.44 -17.58 -2.04
CA TYR A 91 -10.88 -17.71 -3.38
C TYR A 91 -11.08 -16.42 -4.16
N VAL A 92 -10.08 -16.08 -4.96
CA VAL A 92 -10.15 -14.93 -5.88
C VAL A 92 -9.50 -15.28 -7.23
N ALA A 93 -10.15 -14.87 -8.32
CA ALA A 93 -9.55 -14.88 -9.64
C ALA A 93 -8.65 -13.64 -9.80
N VAL A 94 -7.40 -13.85 -10.16
CA VAL A 94 -6.40 -12.79 -10.30
C VAL A 94 -5.80 -12.81 -11.69
N PRO A 95 -5.80 -11.69 -12.43
CA PRO A 95 -5.09 -11.61 -13.71
C PRO A 95 -3.61 -11.97 -13.55
N THR A 96 -3.08 -12.76 -14.47
CA THR A 96 -1.70 -13.25 -14.38
C THR A 96 -0.66 -12.14 -14.42
N ASN A 97 -0.95 -11.03 -15.09
CA ASN A 97 -0.12 -9.83 -15.07
C ASN A 97 -0.18 -9.04 -13.75
N ALA A 98 -0.95 -9.52 -12.76
CA ALA A 98 -1.07 -8.98 -11.41
C ALA A 98 -0.73 -10.03 -10.34
N LEU A 99 0.04 -11.06 -10.72
CA LEU A 99 0.54 -12.14 -9.85
C LEU A 99 2.07 -12.15 -9.84
N ALA A 100 2.64 -12.59 -8.71
CA ALA A 100 4.05 -12.99 -8.64
C ALA A 100 4.18 -14.20 -7.71
N GLU A 101 5.10 -15.10 -8.04
CA GLU A 101 5.43 -16.25 -7.19
C GLU A 101 6.02 -15.79 -5.84
N LEU A 102 5.65 -16.49 -4.78
CA LEU A 102 6.10 -16.22 -3.42
C LEU A 102 6.98 -17.40 -2.93
N PRO A 103 8.30 -17.19 -2.76
CA PRO A 103 9.20 -18.24 -2.29
C PRO A 103 8.91 -18.59 -0.82
N ASP A 104 9.31 -19.78 -0.38
CA ASP A 104 9.08 -20.29 0.98
C ASP A 104 9.74 -19.43 2.07
N SER A 105 10.80 -18.68 1.72
CA SER A 105 11.47 -17.74 2.62
C SER A 105 10.62 -16.51 2.98
N VAL A 106 9.53 -16.24 2.23
CA VAL A 106 8.62 -15.12 2.50
C VAL A 106 7.26 -15.68 2.95
N SER A 107 6.83 -15.27 4.13
CA SER A 107 5.54 -15.70 4.68
C SER A 107 4.36 -15.11 3.89
N ALA A 108 3.19 -15.75 3.96
CA ALA A 108 1.96 -15.20 3.38
C ALA A 108 1.59 -13.84 4.02
N LEU A 109 1.90 -13.64 5.30
CA LEU A 109 1.67 -12.35 5.97
C LEU A 109 2.51 -11.23 5.35
N GLN A 110 3.81 -11.46 5.14
CA GLN A 110 4.68 -10.50 4.44
C GLN A 110 4.21 -10.29 3.00
N GLY A 111 3.94 -11.38 2.29
CA GLY A 111 3.47 -11.35 0.90
C GLY A 111 2.21 -10.51 0.71
N ALA A 112 1.22 -10.66 1.59
CA ALA A 112 -0.04 -9.91 1.53
C ALA A 112 0.13 -8.39 1.72
N THR A 113 1.26 -7.92 2.25
CA THR A 113 1.51 -6.48 2.42
C THR A 113 2.04 -5.79 1.18
N LEU A 114 2.63 -6.57 0.25
CA LEU A 114 3.41 -6.05 -0.87
C LEU A 114 2.57 -5.42 -1.99
N PRO A 115 1.40 -5.98 -2.39
CA PRO A 115 0.80 -5.56 -3.64
C PRO A 115 0.53 -4.05 -3.70
N LEU A 116 -0.53 -3.52 -3.11
CA LEU A 116 -0.85 -2.11 -3.30
C LEU A 116 0.17 -1.16 -2.67
N ALA A 117 0.58 -1.42 -1.44
CA ALA A 117 1.46 -0.48 -0.72
C ALA A 117 2.90 -0.52 -1.26
N GLY A 118 3.44 -1.71 -1.52
CA GLY A 118 4.78 -1.88 -2.11
C GLY A 118 4.84 -1.35 -3.54
N LEU A 119 3.84 -1.68 -4.40
CA LEU A 119 3.74 -1.13 -5.76
C LEU A 119 3.67 0.39 -5.75
N THR A 120 2.85 0.96 -4.86
CA THR A 120 2.76 2.41 -4.72
C THR A 120 4.12 3.01 -4.39
N ALA A 121 4.84 2.45 -3.41
CA ALA A 121 6.15 2.95 -2.99
C ALA A 121 7.20 2.82 -4.09
N LEU A 122 7.30 1.65 -4.75
CA LEU A 122 8.26 1.40 -5.82
C LEU A 122 8.03 2.34 -7.01
N ARG A 123 6.79 2.47 -7.47
CA ARG A 123 6.42 3.31 -8.61
C ARG A 123 6.51 4.79 -8.28
N LEU A 124 6.22 5.19 -7.04
CA LEU A 124 6.39 6.56 -6.57
C LEU A 124 7.87 7.00 -6.65
N LEU A 125 8.80 6.13 -6.21
CA LEU A 125 10.23 6.43 -6.30
C LEU A 125 10.74 6.45 -7.75
N ARG A 126 10.25 5.58 -8.63
CA ARG A 126 10.56 5.66 -10.07
C ARG A 126 10.04 6.97 -10.69
N THR A 127 8.84 7.40 -10.29
CA THR A 127 8.26 8.69 -10.72
C THR A 127 9.07 9.88 -10.22
N ALA A 128 9.65 9.79 -9.02
CA ALA A 128 10.52 10.79 -8.45
C ALA A 128 11.88 10.89 -9.19
N GLY A 129 12.26 9.84 -9.93
CA GLY A 129 13.53 9.76 -10.64
C GLY A 129 14.71 9.43 -9.73
N PRO A 130 15.95 9.75 -10.11
CA PRO A 130 17.13 9.46 -9.31
C PRO A 130 17.10 10.15 -7.96
N VAL A 131 17.16 9.36 -6.87
CA VAL A 131 17.08 9.86 -5.49
C VAL A 131 18.43 9.86 -4.76
N LEU A 132 19.49 9.30 -5.36
CA LEU A 132 20.83 9.25 -4.76
C LEU A 132 21.32 10.66 -4.40
N GLY A 133 21.64 10.85 -3.11
CA GLY A 133 22.12 12.13 -2.57
C GLY A 133 21.02 13.20 -2.43
N ARG A 134 19.78 12.92 -2.81
CA ARG A 134 18.67 13.87 -2.71
C ARG A 134 18.08 13.91 -1.30
N ARG A 135 17.63 15.09 -0.90
CA ARG A 135 16.84 15.31 0.31
C ARG A 135 15.37 15.08 0.00
N VAL A 136 14.76 14.12 0.66
CA VAL A 136 13.37 13.71 0.45
C VAL A 136 12.55 13.98 1.71
N LEU A 137 11.47 14.74 1.61
CA LEU A 137 10.46 14.88 2.66
C LEU A 137 9.30 13.92 2.37
N LEU A 138 8.97 13.06 3.33
CA LEU A 138 7.89 12.09 3.21
C LEU A 138 6.82 12.34 4.27
N THR A 139 5.61 12.69 3.87
CA THR A 139 4.46 12.77 4.79
C THR A 139 3.75 11.43 4.94
N GLY A 140 3.15 11.20 6.11
CA GLY A 140 2.48 9.92 6.39
C GLY A 140 3.43 8.72 6.45
N ALA A 141 4.68 8.96 6.85
CA ALA A 141 5.76 7.97 6.82
C ALA A 141 5.46 6.70 7.64
N SER A 142 4.72 6.80 8.73
CA SER A 142 4.34 5.64 9.57
C SER A 142 3.16 4.82 9.05
N GLY A 143 2.63 5.13 7.86
CA GLY A 143 1.62 4.33 7.17
C GLY A 143 2.20 3.20 6.33
N GLY A 144 1.33 2.36 5.76
CA GLY A 144 1.76 1.20 4.97
C GLY A 144 2.68 1.54 3.79
N VAL A 145 2.33 2.54 2.98
CA VAL A 145 3.19 3.01 1.88
C VAL A 145 4.45 3.68 2.41
N GLY A 146 4.32 4.47 3.48
CA GLY A 146 5.42 5.27 4.02
C GLY A 146 6.61 4.46 4.51
N HIS A 147 6.39 3.30 5.14
CA HIS A 147 7.47 2.40 5.55
C HIS A 147 8.25 1.88 4.35
N PHE A 148 7.57 1.41 3.31
CA PHE A 148 8.20 0.95 2.07
C PHE A 148 8.98 2.07 1.37
N VAL A 149 8.41 3.29 1.28
CA VAL A 149 9.11 4.45 0.69
C VAL A 149 10.35 4.79 1.48
N THR A 150 10.28 4.82 2.82
CA THR A 150 11.41 5.15 3.68
C THR A 150 12.57 4.20 3.41
N GLU A 151 12.32 2.88 3.46
CA GLU A 151 13.34 1.86 3.28
C GLU A 151 13.92 1.86 1.86
N LEU A 152 13.07 1.86 0.84
CA LEU A 152 13.51 1.85 -0.56
C LEU A 152 14.27 3.12 -0.93
N ALA A 153 13.82 4.31 -0.48
CA ALA A 153 14.50 5.58 -0.76
C ALA A 153 15.86 5.65 -0.06
N ALA A 154 15.93 5.25 1.21
CA ALA A 154 17.20 5.21 1.96
C ALA A 154 18.17 4.20 1.34
N ALA A 155 17.71 3.01 0.97
CA ALA A 155 18.52 2.01 0.26
C ALA A 155 19.01 2.50 -1.11
N ALA A 156 18.27 3.41 -1.77
CA ALA A 156 18.68 4.07 -3.01
C ALA A 156 19.56 5.32 -2.78
N GLY A 157 19.96 5.62 -1.53
CA GLY A 157 20.88 6.69 -1.18
C GLY A 157 20.25 8.07 -0.98
N ALA A 158 18.92 8.14 -0.77
CA ALA A 158 18.24 9.37 -0.40
C ALA A 158 18.46 9.72 1.09
N GLN A 159 18.42 11.01 1.42
CA GLN A 159 18.32 11.51 2.78
C GLN A 159 16.83 11.76 3.11
N VAL A 160 16.18 10.77 3.71
CA VAL A 160 14.74 10.82 3.98
C VAL A 160 14.46 11.51 5.32
N THR A 161 13.73 12.63 5.30
CA THR A 161 13.06 13.18 6.49
C THR A 161 11.63 12.64 6.52
N ALA A 162 11.33 11.83 7.52
CA ALA A 162 10.05 11.17 7.68
C ALA A 162 9.15 11.94 8.63
N VAL A 163 7.95 12.30 8.17
CA VAL A 163 6.94 12.99 9.00
C VAL A 163 5.99 11.97 9.61
N THR A 164 5.99 11.86 10.93
CA THR A 164 5.04 11.05 11.71
C THR A 164 4.59 11.78 12.95
N ARG A 165 3.28 11.94 13.14
CA ARG A 165 2.73 12.65 14.32
C ARG A 165 2.92 11.91 15.63
N ASP A 166 3.13 10.61 15.55
CA ASP A 166 3.31 9.74 16.71
C ASP A 166 4.80 9.46 16.91
N ALA A 167 5.37 9.97 18.00
CA ALA A 167 6.79 9.83 18.32
C ALA A 167 7.21 8.38 18.50
N GLU A 168 6.35 7.51 19.04
CA GLU A 168 6.64 6.09 19.27
C GLU A 168 6.86 5.33 17.95
N ARG A 169 6.31 5.86 16.83
CA ARG A 169 6.47 5.27 15.50
C ARG A 169 7.76 5.67 14.80
N GLY A 170 8.45 6.69 15.31
CA GLY A 170 9.68 7.22 14.70
C GLY A 170 10.84 6.24 14.73
N GLY A 171 11.01 5.50 15.82
CA GLY A 171 12.11 4.54 15.99
C GLY A 171 12.21 3.55 14.83
N ARG A 172 11.08 2.96 14.41
CA ARG A 172 11.05 2.03 13.28
C ARG A 172 11.45 2.68 11.96
N LEU A 173 11.08 3.92 11.72
CA LEU A 173 11.46 4.65 10.51
C LEU A 173 12.98 4.93 10.48
N THR A 174 13.59 5.19 11.63
CA THR A 174 15.04 5.32 11.76
C THR A 174 15.76 4.00 11.43
N GLU A 175 15.26 2.87 11.94
CA GLU A 175 15.79 1.54 11.59
C GLU A 175 15.71 1.24 10.09
N LEU A 176 14.67 1.75 9.40
CA LEU A 176 14.49 1.64 7.95
C LEU A 176 15.34 2.67 7.15
N GLY A 177 16.15 3.47 7.82
CA GLY A 177 17.11 4.37 7.21
C GLY A 177 16.64 5.82 7.03
N ALA A 178 15.55 6.25 7.71
CA ALA A 178 15.23 7.66 7.75
C ALA A 178 16.37 8.45 8.40
N ALA A 179 16.84 9.50 7.72
CA ALA A 179 17.92 10.36 8.21
C ALA A 179 17.43 11.32 9.30
N ASP A 180 16.16 11.67 9.29
CA ASP A 180 15.55 12.57 10.27
C ASP A 180 14.06 12.22 10.46
N ILE A 181 13.54 12.45 11.67
CA ILE A 181 12.15 12.27 12.03
C ILE A 181 11.60 13.59 12.56
N VAL A 182 10.48 14.04 12.00
CA VAL A 182 9.76 15.19 12.48
C VAL A 182 8.28 14.85 12.77
N HIS A 183 7.66 15.58 13.67
CA HIS A 183 6.29 15.30 14.08
C HIS A 183 5.25 16.18 13.38
N ASP A 184 5.68 17.29 12.83
CA ASP A 184 4.90 18.13 11.94
C ASP A 184 5.74 18.54 10.72
N VAL A 185 5.06 18.79 9.60
CA VAL A 185 5.72 19.30 8.38
C VAL A 185 6.36 20.68 8.65
N ALA A 186 5.77 21.47 9.55
CA ALA A 186 6.29 22.78 9.93
C ALA A 186 7.68 22.70 10.58
N ASP A 187 8.01 21.59 11.25
CA ASP A 187 9.31 21.36 11.90
C ASP A 187 10.38 20.89 10.92
N ALA A 188 10.00 20.50 9.71
CA ALA A 188 10.93 20.01 8.70
C ALA A 188 11.87 21.11 8.20
N ARG A 189 13.18 20.84 8.23
CA ARG A 189 14.23 21.79 7.88
C ARG A 189 14.66 21.62 6.42
N GLY A 190 13.91 22.27 5.51
CA GLY A 190 14.23 22.30 4.08
C GLY A 190 15.58 22.98 3.74
N PRO A 191 15.88 23.23 2.44
CA PRO A 191 15.04 22.81 1.32
C PRO A 191 15.16 21.33 0.98
N TYR A 192 14.08 20.73 0.43
CA TYR A 192 14.05 19.36 -0.06
C TYR A 192 14.00 19.34 -1.59
N ASP A 193 14.71 18.43 -2.21
CA ASP A 193 14.66 18.23 -3.67
C ASP A 193 13.35 17.60 -4.12
N ILE A 194 12.83 16.70 -3.28
CA ILE A 194 11.62 15.91 -3.53
C ILE A 194 10.74 15.93 -2.29
N VAL A 195 9.46 16.17 -2.49
CA VAL A 195 8.42 16.00 -1.47
C VAL A 195 7.46 14.91 -1.93
N LEU A 196 7.28 13.89 -1.11
CA LEU A 196 6.31 12.81 -1.32
C LEU A 196 5.15 13.02 -0.35
N GLU A 197 4.01 13.51 -0.85
CA GLU A 197 2.92 14.04 -0.04
C GLU A 197 1.67 13.14 -0.12
N SER A 198 1.20 12.66 1.04
CA SER A 198 0.04 11.75 1.17
C SER A 198 -1.05 12.23 2.10
N THR A 199 -0.86 13.36 2.77
CA THR A 199 -1.77 13.85 3.79
C THR A 199 -2.83 14.80 3.24
N GLY A 200 -2.44 15.69 2.33
CA GLY A 200 -3.32 16.74 1.80
C GLY A 200 -3.65 17.82 2.84
N GLY A 201 -4.71 18.60 2.60
CA GLY A 201 -5.13 19.68 3.48
C GLY A 201 -3.99 20.67 3.74
N GLN A 202 -3.79 21.08 4.99
CA GLN A 202 -2.75 22.04 5.38
C GLN A 202 -1.31 21.49 5.28
N ALA A 203 -1.14 20.18 5.27
CA ALA A 203 0.20 19.59 5.18
C ALA A 203 0.84 19.84 3.81
N LEU A 204 0.07 19.86 2.72
CA LEU A 204 0.60 20.04 1.38
C LEU A 204 1.20 21.44 1.15
N PRO A 205 0.54 22.57 1.45
CA PRO A 205 1.13 23.90 1.37
C PRO A 205 2.39 24.05 2.23
N LEU A 206 2.37 23.50 3.45
CA LEU A 206 3.56 23.50 4.33
C LEU A 206 4.72 22.72 3.73
N ALA A 207 4.43 21.57 3.13
CA ALA A 207 5.44 20.74 2.46
C ALA A 207 5.98 21.42 1.19
N LEU A 208 5.11 22.10 0.43
CA LEU A 208 5.51 22.91 -0.73
C LEU A 208 6.50 24.01 -0.32
N ALA A 209 6.22 24.71 0.77
CA ALA A 209 7.11 25.76 1.29
C ALA A 209 8.50 25.25 1.74
N ARG A 210 8.66 23.93 1.93
CA ARG A 210 9.95 23.28 2.25
C ARG A 210 10.68 22.77 1.01
N LEU A 211 10.07 22.88 -0.17
CA LEU A 211 10.67 22.39 -1.41
C LEU A 211 11.75 23.35 -1.91
N ALA A 212 12.79 22.79 -2.50
CA ALA A 212 13.85 23.55 -3.15
C ALA A 212 13.33 24.19 -4.46
N LYS A 213 14.03 25.24 -4.92
CA LYS A 213 13.87 25.76 -6.26
C LYS A 213 13.98 24.65 -7.31
N ARG A 214 13.01 24.54 -8.22
CA ARG A 214 12.88 23.47 -9.23
C ARG A 214 12.72 22.07 -8.63
N GLY A 215 12.39 21.97 -7.35
CA GLY A 215 12.08 20.69 -6.71
C GLY A 215 10.76 20.11 -7.21
N THR A 216 10.50 18.86 -6.87
CA THR A 216 9.28 18.15 -7.28
C THR A 216 8.48 17.72 -6.06
N LEU A 217 7.22 18.11 -6.01
CA LEU A 217 6.23 17.59 -5.07
C LEU A 217 5.36 16.56 -5.80
N ILE A 218 5.36 15.32 -5.30
CA ILE A 218 4.50 14.26 -5.82
C ILE A 218 3.38 14.01 -4.83
N TRP A 219 2.16 14.30 -5.26
CA TRP A 219 0.96 14.16 -4.46
C TRP A 219 0.31 12.80 -4.73
N PHE A 220 0.46 11.86 -3.79
CA PHE A 220 0.01 10.47 -3.94
C PHE A 220 -1.10 10.04 -2.98
N GLY A 221 -1.60 10.96 -2.14
CA GLY A 221 -2.68 10.67 -1.22
C GLY A 221 -3.31 11.92 -0.61
N GLN A 222 -4.47 11.74 0.03
CA GLN A 222 -5.20 12.80 0.72
C GLN A 222 -5.83 12.26 2.01
N ALA A 223 -4.97 11.77 2.92
CA ALA A 223 -5.41 11.14 4.15
C ALA A 223 -6.19 12.07 5.11
N SER A 224 -6.04 13.40 4.96
CA SER A 224 -6.82 14.39 5.72
C SER A 224 -8.28 14.48 5.25
N ARG A 225 -8.55 14.13 4.00
CA ARG A 225 -9.85 14.32 3.31
C ARG A 225 -10.27 15.81 3.22
N THR A 226 -9.34 16.72 3.48
CA THR A 226 -9.57 18.17 3.43
C THR A 226 -9.00 18.74 2.14
N SER A 227 -9.73 19.62 1.47
CA SER A 227 -9.27 20.30 0.27
C SER A 227 -7.95 21.03 0.48
N VAL A 228 -7.15 21.12 -0.56
CA VAL A 228 -5.90 21.87 -0.57
C VAL A 228 -6.14 23.22 -1.22
N THR A 229 -5.63 24.28 -0.61
CA THR A 229 -5.59 25.63 -1.18
C THR A 229 -4.12 26.04 -1.33
N LEU A 230 -3.75 26.55 -2.50
CA LEU A 230 -2.42 27.11 -2.79
C LEU A 230 -2.60 28.53 -3.30
N ASP A 231 -1.73 29.44 -2.87
CA ASP A 231 -1.61 30.78 -3.43
C ASP A 231 -0.48 30.80 -4.48
N PHE A 232 -0.68 31.56 -5.55
CA PHE A 232 0.35 31.71 -6.58
C PHE A 232 1.67 32.25 -6.01
N PHE A 233 1.59 33.12 -5.01
CA PHE A 233 2.77 33.71 -4.40
C PHE A 233 3.52 32.78 -3.44
N ASP A 234 2.95 31.64 -3.03
CA ASP A 234 3.64 30.61 -2.26
C ASP A 234 4.87 30.06 -3.00
N PHE A 235 4.86 30.15 -4.34
CA PHE A 235 5.97 29.67 -5.17
C PHE A 235 7.19 30.61 -5.22
N PHE A 236 7.09 31.83 -4.74
CA PHE A 236 8.19 32.81 -4.79
C PHE A 236 9.09 32.78 -3.54
N ALA A 237 8.69 32.09 -2.50
CA ALA A 237 9.40 32.06 -1.20
C ALA A 237 10.24 30.78 -0.99
N GLY A 238 10.73 30.17 -2.06
CA GLY A 238 11.57 28.96 -2.00
C GLY A 238 11.34 27.98 -3.15
N PRO A 239 10.11 27.53 -3.43
CA PRO A 239 9.85 26.53 -4.47
C PRO A 239 9.67 27.13 -5.88
N GLU A 240 10.46 28.18 -6.24
CA GLU A 240 10.34 28.77 -7.57
C GLU A 240 10.55 27.74 -8.68
N SER A 241 9.68 27.76 -9.65
CA SER A 241 9.66 26.82 -10.78
C SER A 241 9.52 25.36 -10.34
N ALA A 242 8.91 25.09 -9.16
CA ALA A 242 8.62 23.74 -8.69
C ALA A 242 7.60 23.03 -9.56
N VAL A 243 7.65 21.71 -9.55
CA VAL A 243 6.66 20.85 -10.22
C VAL A 243 5.78 20.21 -9.15
N ILE A 244 4.46 20.34 -9.27
CA ILE A 244 3.48 19.53 -8.52
C ILE A 244 2.94 18.48 -9.48
N ARG A 245 3.11 17.20 -9.12
CA ARG A 245 2.67 16.05 -9.90
C ARG A 245 1.67 15.22 -9.12
N HIS A 246 0.48 15.01 -9.67
CA HIS A 246 -0.43 13.97 -9.18
C HIS A 246 0.12 12.60 -9.53
N PHE A 247 -0.03 11.64 -8.62
CA PHE A 247 0.44 10.28 -8.80
C PHE A 247 -0.69 9.26 -8.69
N HIS A 248 -0.77 8.37 -9.66
CA HIS A 248 -1.63 7.21 -9.64
C HIS A 248 -0.79 5.95 -9.89
N TYR A 249 -0.79 5.01 -8.95
CA TYR A 249 0.12 3.87 -8.95
C TYR A 249 -0.05 2.90 -10.13
N LEU A 250 -1.20 2.90 -10.82
CA LEU A 250 -1.43 2.10 -12.04
C LEU A 250 -0.95 2.79 -13.31
N ASP A 251 -0.68 4.11 -13.27
CA ASP A 251 -0.09 4.86 -14.38
C ASP A 251 1.43 4.72 -14.32
N ALA A 252 1.94 3.64 -14.92
CA ALA A 252 3.38 3.31 -14.93
C ALA A 252 3.76 2.60 -16.22
N ASP A 253 5.00 2.85 -16.68
CA ASP A 253 5.57 2.24 -17.89
C ASP A 253 6.01 0.77 -17.67
N THR A 254 6.04 0.31 -16.42
CA THR A 254 6.45 -1.04 -16.04
C THR A 254 5.26 -1.97 -15.90
N ARG A 255 5.47 -3.25 -16.18
CA ARG A 255 4.47 -4.30 -15.95
C ARG A 255 4.26 -4.49 -14.45
N LEU A 256 3.04 -4.80 -14.07
CA LEU A 256 2.66 -4.91 -12.66
C LEU A 256 3.22 -6.19 -12.03
N ASP A 257 3.23 -7.30 -12.77
CA ASP A 257 3.83 -8.58 -12.35
C ASP A 257 5.35 -8.46 -12.15
N ASP A 258 6.08 -7.76 -13.03
CA ASP A 258 7.51 -7.50 -12.88
C ASP A 258 7.81 -6.70 -11.60
N ASP A 259 6.98 -5.70 -11.31
CA ASP A 259 7.11 -4.90 -10.10
C ASP A 259 6.80 -5.70 -8.83
N LEU A 260 5.77 -6.55 -8.86
CA LEU A 260 5.46 -7.48 -7.77
C LEU A 260 6.60 -8.46 -7.54
N ALA A 261 7.15 -9.06 -8.60
CA ALA A 261 8.29 -9.96 -8.51
C ALA A 261 9.54 -9.27 -7.94
N ALA A 262 9.77 -8.01 -8.30
CA ALA A 262 10.87 -7.23 -7.73
C ALA A 262 10.70 -7.00 -6.21
N LEU A 263 9.48 -6.69 -5.76
CA LEU A 263 9.18 -6.53 -4.33
C LEU A 263 9.35 -7.84 -3.55
N VAL A 264 8.86 -8.96 -4.10
CA VAL A 264 9.04 -10.30 -3.52
C VAL A 264 10.52 -10.63 -3.40
N ARG A 265 11.31 -10.42 -4.45
CA ARG A 265 12.76 -10.67 -4.43
C ARG A 265 13.46 -9.83 -3.36
N LEU A 266 13.18 -8.53 -3.27
CA LEU A 266 13.77 -7.67 -2.25
C LEU A 266 13.42 -8.13 -0.84
N THR A 267 12.18 -8.60 -0.63
CA THR A 267 11.75 -9.14 0.66
C THR A 267 12.46 -10.46 0.97
N ALA A 268 12.58 -11.37 0.02
CA ALA A 268 13.28 -12.65 0.17
C ALA A 268 14.79 -12.46 0.47
N GLU A 269 15.39 -11.39 -0.07
CA GLU A 269 16.78 -10.99 0.18
C GLU A 269 16.97 -10.18 1.48
N ASN A 270 15.92 -9.97 2.28
CA ASN A 270 15.92 -9.11 3.49
C ASN A 270 16.37 -7.66 3.20
N ARG A 271 16.09 -7.17 2.01
CA ARG A 271 16.35 -5.79 1.54
C ARG A 271 15.09 -4.93 1.54
N LEU A 272 13.96 -5.52 1.85
CA LEU A 272 12.67 -4.87 2.06
C LEU A 272 11.95 -5.59 3.20
N ASN A 273 11.64 -4.86 4.25
CA ASN A 273 11.13 -5.40 5.50
C ASN A 273 9.72 -4.87 5.77
N PRO A 274 8.66 -5.57 5.32
CA PRO A 274 7.29 -5.13 5.51
C PRO A 274 6.94 -4.88 6.97
N GLU A 275 6.46 -3.69 7.29
CA GLU A 275 6.00 -3.35 8.63
C GLU A 275 4.56 -3.80 8.82
N ILE A 276 4.36 -4.84 9.64
CA ILE A 276 3.04 -5.39 9.98
C ILE A 276 2.70 -4.98 11.40
N GLY A 277 1.86 -3.96 11.54
CA GLY A 277 1.44 -3.43 12.84
C GLY A 277 0.28 -4.20 13.46
N ARG A 278 -0.41 -5.02 12.67
CA ARG A 278 -1.49 -5.90 13.16
C ARG A 278 -1.61 -7.15 12.31
N VAL A 279 -1.82 -8.27 13.00
CA VAL A 279 -2.30 -9.53 12.41
C VAL A 279 -3.57 -9.91 13.17
N SER A 280 -4.65 -10.21 12.46
CA SER A 280 -5.93 -10.63 13.06
C SER A 280 -6.59 -11.71 12.20
N ASP A 281 -7.56 -12.39 12.76
CA ASP A 281 -8.48 -13.23 11.97
C ASP A 281 -9.35 -12.35 11.06
N TRP A 282 -9.74 -12.84 9.91
CA TRP A 282 -10.58 -12.08 8.97
C TRP A 282 -11.99 -11.78 9.49
N ALA A 283 -12.47 -12.53 10.50
CA ALA A 283 -13.68 -12.19 11.21
C ALA A 283 -13.60 -10.82 11.90
N ASP A 284 -12.38 -10.36 12.26
CA ASP A 284 -12.13 -9.08 12.90
C ASP A 284 -11.90 -7.93 11.91
N THR A 285 -12.21 -8.13 10.62
CA THR A 285 -11.93 -7.12 9.58
C THR A 285 -12.63 -5.80 9.87
N ALA A 286 -13.87 -5.80 10.34
CA ALA A 286 -14.59 -4.57 10.68
C ALA A 286 -13.85 -3.74 11.76
N THR A 287 -13.40 -4.39 12.82
CA THR A 287 -12.59 -3.76 13.89
C THR A 287 -11.28 -3.23 13.33
N THR A 288 -10.59 -4.02 12.49
CA THR A 288 -9.32 -3.62 11.88
C THR A 288 -9.48 -2.40 10.96
N LEU A 289 -10.56 -2.33 10.19
CA LEU A 289 -10.87 -1.17 9.34
C LEU A 289 -11.13 0.10 10.18
N ASN A 290 -11.85 -0.02 11.30
CA ASN A 290 -12.09 1.10 12.20
C ASN A 290 -10.77 1.61 12.82
N ASP A 291 -9.91 0.71 13.26
CA ASP A 291 -8.59 1.06 13.78
C ASP A 291 -7.69 1.72 12.73
N LEU A 292 -7.79 1.28 11.47
CA LEU A 292 -7.09 1.91 10.36
C LEU A 292 -7.61 3.32 10.07
N ARG A 293 -8.94 3.55 10.13
CA ARG A 293 -9.56 4.88 10.01
C ARG A 293 -9.05 5.82 11.09
N GLU A 294 -8.99 5.34 12.32
CA GLU A 294 -8.55 6.10 13.49
C GLU A 294 -7.03 6.19 13.63
N ARG A 295 -6.29 5.66 12.63
CA ARG A 295 -4.82 5.72 12.58
C ARG A 295 -4.14 5.00 13.76
N ARG A 296 -4.79 4.00 14.34
CA ARG A 296 -4.23 3.18 15.43
C ARG A 296 -3.25 2.11 14.96
N ILE A 297 -3.18 1.85 13.65
CA ILE A 297 -2.30 0.84 13.06
C ILE A 297 -1.07 1.51 12.48
N ARG A 298 0.13 1.02 12.86
CA ARG A 298 1.42 1.34 12.25
C ARG A 298 1.65 0.40 11.06
N GLY A 299 2.14 0.90 9.94
CA GLY A 299 2.39 0.06 8.77
C GLY A 299 1.12 -0.56 8.18
N LYS A 300 1.15 -1.87 7.99
CA LYS A 300 0.07 -2.67 7.40
C LYS A 300 -0.70 -3.45 8.45
N ALA A 301 -1.97 -3.69 8.18
CA ALA A 301 -2.77 -4.72 8.87
C ALA A 301 -3.02 -5.87 7.92
N VAL A 302 -2.80 -7.07 8.40
CA VAL A 302 -2.98 -8.33 7.66
C VAL A 302 -4.02 -9.18 8.37
N LEU A 303 -4.95 -9.70 7.62
CA LEU A 303 -6.00 -10.61 8.06
C LEU A 303 -5.68 -12.01 7.53
N THR A 304 -5.80 -13.00 8.40
CA THR A 304 -5.61 -14.42 8.04
C THR A 304 -6.95 -15.11 7.93
N LEU A 305 -7.07 -15.94 6.92
CA LEU A 305 -8.22 -16.85 6.82
C LEU A 305 -7.90 -18.09 7.66
N THR A 306 -8.52 -18.21 8.82
CA THR A 306 -8.43 -19.45 9.59
C THR A 306 -9.05 -20.56 8.75
N ALA A 307 -8.33 -21.65 8.55
CA ALA A 307 -8.92 -22.84 7.93
C ALA A 307 -10.11 -23.25 8.82
N THR A 308 -11.33 -23.06 8.33
CA THR A 308 -12.49 -23.72 8.92
C THR A 308 -12.21 -25.21 8.86
N THR A 309 -11.79 -25.78 9.99
CA THR A 309 -11.71 -27.25 10.11
C THR A 309 -13.12 -27.75 9.80
N PRO A 310 -13.33 -28.58 8.76
CA PRO A 310 -14.65 -29.14 8.56
C PRO A 310 -14.95 -29.97 9.80
N GLU A 311 -16.05 -29.63 10.49
CA GLU A 311 -16.62 -30.55 11.47
C GLU A 311 -16.87 -31.85 10.70
N ARG A 312 -16.14 -32.90 11.07
CA ARG A 312 -16.39 -34.24 10.54
C ARG A 312 -17.72 -34.69 11.11
N PRO A 313 -18.62 -35.23 10.28
CA PRO A 313 -19.89 -35.78 10.71
C PRO A 313 -19.71 -36.98 11.63
#